data_1d83e36f8f258f6a9d76a890546539f3
#
_entry.id   1d83e36f8f258f6a9d76a890546539f3
#
_cell.length_a   1.000
_cell.length_b   1.000
_cell.length_c   1.000
_cell.angle_alpha   90.00
_cell.angle_beta   90.00
_cell.angle_gamma   90.00
#
_symmetry.space_group_name_H-M   'P 1'
#
loop_
_entity.id
_entity.type
_entity.pdbx_description
1 polymer ?
#
loop_
_entity_poly.entity_id
_entity_poly.type
_entity_poly.pdbx_seq_one_letter_code
_entity_poly.pdbx_strand_id
1 'polypeptide(L)'
;GMTPTLGFSIKSQIGGNSTLFNAGKTTNFTFTITGHNFTDTEIEAINSIDTSSKIRDRIRKIKELGGVFCFKAMDDAICQNNFILIDSWLPLIMANILVESNRGDTKDLKALTEHVSTENPLNYDTTYNQHFYAHKVKNFLVATALGMVPHTPWNGTYQANGGYLVVKADGDVLCYHFYDRNLFEDYLYCNTKLETASSSRYGFGKLYKDETNRLCFKLNLQVRFK
;
A
#
# COMPACT_ATOMS: atom_id res chain seq x y z
N GLY A 1 1.59 40.26 14.06
CA GLY A 1 1.85 39.29 12.99
C GLY A 1 2.05 37.93 13.61
N MET A 2 1.33 36.90 13.17
CA MET A 2 1.59 35.53 13.58
C MET A 2 2.92 35.09 13.01
N THR A 3 3.86 34.65 13.85
CA THR A 3 5.07 33.97 13.39
C THR A 3 4.67 32.56 12.95
N PRO A 4 4.82 32.19 11.68
CA PRO A 4 4.44 30.85 11.24
C PRO A 4 5.33 29.80 11.90
N THR A 5 4.73 28.81 12.53
CA THR A 5 5.43 27.62 13.02
C THR A 5 5.61 26.67 11.85
N LEU A 6 6.85 26.39 11.45
CA LEU A 6 7.16 25.43 10.39
C LEU A 6 7.47 24.05 11.00
N GLY A 7 6.69 23.06 10.62
CA GLY A 7 6.92 21.67 10.97
C GLY A 7 7.73 20.96 9.89
N PHE A 8 8.71 20.16 10.29
CA PHE A 8 9.50 19.31 9.37
C PHE A 8 9.32 17.85 9.72
N SER A 9 9.08 17.02 8.73
CA SER A 9 9.15 15.56 8.89
C SER A 9 10.57 15.09 8.63
N ILE A 10 11.12 14.31 9.54
CA ILE A 10 12.50 13.80 9.43
C ILE A 10 12.45 12.27 9.30
N LYS A 11 13.11 11.75 8.28
CA LYS A 11 13.32 10.31 8.10
C LYS A 11 14.82 10.02 8.02
N SER A 12 15.28 9.08 8.81
CA SER A 12 16.67 8.63 8.82
C SER A 12 16.79 7.25 8.20
N GLN A 13 17.78 7.07 7.35
CA GLN A 13 18.20 5.76 6.82
C GLN A 13 19.39 5.20 7.58
N ILE A 14 19.91 5.92 8.60
CA ILE A 14 20.99 5.45 9.46
C ILE A 14 20.50 4.25 10.27
N GLY A 15 21.15 3.09 10.11
CA GLY A 15 20.78 1.86 10.79
C GLY A 15 19.69 1.02 10.09
N GLY A 16 19.22 1.43 8.92
CA GLY A 16 18.28 0.69 8.07
C GLY A 16 17.21 1.56 7.39
N ASN A 17 16.55 0.98 6.41
CA ASN A 17 15.53 1.70 5.62
C ASN A 17 14.33 2.08 6.49
N SER A 18 14.03 3.37 6.58
CA SER A 18 12.92 3.87 7.37
C SER A 18 11.57 3.49 6.77
N THR A 19 10.58 3.31 7.63
CA THR A 19 9.20 3.04 7.21
C THR A 19 8.48 4.35 6.95
N LEU A 20 7.82 4.44 5.81
CA LEU A 20 6.95 5.57 5.45
C LEU A 20 5.53 5.33 5.96
N PHE A 21 4.96 4.15 5.69
CA PHE A 21 3.63 3.75 6.13
C PHE A 21 3.71 2.41 6.89
N ASN A 22 3.40 2.44 8.17
CA ASN A 22 3.60 1.31 9.06
C ASN A 22 2.56 0.21 8.87
N ALA A 23 3.01 -1.04 8.92
CA ALA A 23 2.14 -2.19 8.99
C ALA A 23 1.39 -2.24 10.32
N GLY A 24 0.15 -2.71 10.26
CA GLY A 24 -0.71 -2.92 11.41
C GLY A 24 -1.94 -3.75 11.01
N LYS A 25 -2.77 -4.13 11.96
CA LYS A 25 -4.08 -4.73 11.64
C LYS A 25 -4.97 -3.75 10.88
N THR A 26 -4.81 -2.45 11.14
CA THR A 26 -5.53 -1.36 10.48
C THR A 26 -5.20 -1.21 9.01
N THR A 27 -4.04 -1.71 8.56
CA THR A 27 -3.60 -1.62 7.16
C THR A 27 -3.84 -2.91 6.38
N ASN A 28 -4.71 -3.80 6.88
CA ASN A 28 -5.15 -4.99 6.15
C ASN A 28 -6.20 -4.62 5.10
N PHE A 29 -6.02 -5.17 3.91
CA PHE A 29 -6.97 -5.15 2.80
C PHE A 29 -7.62 -6.52 2.69
N THR A 30 -8.94 -6.57 2.77
CA THR A 30 -9.74 -7.79 2.61
C THR A 30 -10.21 -7.93 1.18
N PHE A 31 -9.99 -9.11 0.62
CA PHE A 31 -10.46 -9.52 -0.71
C PHE A 31 -11.46 -10.66 -0.56
N THR A 32 -12.53 -10.61 -1.33
CA THR A 32 -13.39 -11.78 -1.58
C THR A 32 -12.75 -12.59 -2.70
N ILE A 33 -12.68 -13.91 -2.53
CA ILE A 33 -12.18 -14.82 -3.56
C ILE A 33 -13.38 -15.40 -4.32
N THR A 34 -13.40 -15.17 -5.62
CA THR A 34 -14.43 -15.65 -6.56
C THR A 34 -13.81 -16.50 -7.67
N GLY A 35 -14.58 -16.94 -8.67
CA GLY A 35 -14.10 -17.66 -9.85
C GLY A 35 -13.95 -19.16 -9.66
N HIS A 36 -13.81 -19.66 -8.43
CA HIS A 36 -13.77 -21.10 -8.10
C HIS A 36 -14.52 -21.37 -6.79
N ASN A 37 -15.21 -22.51 -6.72
CA ASN A 37 -15.86 -22.98 -5.50
C ASN A 37 -14.88 -23.83 -4.67
N PHE A 38 -14.10 -23.17 -3.82
CA PHE A 38 -13.09 -23.83 -2.99
C PHE A 38 -13.71 -24.78 -1.98
N THR A 39 -13.30 -26.03 -2.00
CA THR A 39 -13.61 -27.01 -0.97
C THR A 39 -12.83 -26.75 0.32
N ASP A 40 -13.33 -27.26 1.46
CA ASP A 40 -12.61 -27.11 2.73
C ASP A 40 -11.21 -27.77 2.67
N THR A 41 -11.05 -28.88 1.95
CA THR A 41 -9.76 -29.54 1.72
C THR A 41 -8.79 -28.65 0.94
N GLU A 42 -9.24 -27.94 -0.10
CA GLU A 42 -8.41 -27.01 -0.86
C GLU A 42 -8.00 -25.81 -0.01
N ILE A 43 -8.93 -25.26 0.79
CA ILE A 43 -8.67 -24.16 1.72
C ILE A 43 -7.60 -24.58 2.74
N GLU A 44 -7.71 -25.78 3.30
CA GLU A 44 -6.77 -26.32 4.27
C GLU A 44 -5.39 -26.56 3.64
N ALA A 45 -5.35 -27.13 2.45
CA ALA A 45 -4.12 -27.35 1.68
C ALA A 45 -3.40 -26.04 1.37
N ILE A 46 -4.13 -24.98 0.94
CA ILE A 46 -3.56 -23.66 0.69
C ILE A 46 -3.03 -23.03 1.97
N ASN A 47 -3.82 -23.08 3.06
CA ASN A 47 -3.45 -22.48 4.33
C ASN A 47 -2.26 -23.17 5.02
N SER A 48 -2.02 -24.44 4.72
CA SER A 48 -0.90 -25.23 5.24
C SER A 48 0.44 -24.93 4.54
N ILE A 49 0.44 -24.22 3.39
CA ILE A 49 1.67 -23.78 2.75
C ILE A 49 2.45 -22.89 3.72
N ASP A 50 3.67 -23.32 4.10
CA ASP A 50 4.54 -22.61 5.07
C ASP A 50 5.97 -22.46 4.57
N THR A 51 6.12 -21.99 3.34
CA THR A 51 7.40 -21.64 2.73
C THR A 51 7.88 -20.27 3.22
N SER A 52 9.13 -19.91 2.93
CA SER A 52 9.64 -18.54 3.16
C SER A 52 8.84 -17.46 2.38
N SER A 53 8.17 -17.85 1.29
CA SER A 53 7.34 -17.00 0.43
C SER A 53 5.86 -17.38 0.50
N LYS A 54 5.40 -17.91 1.63
CA LYS A 54 4.06 -18.50 1.80
C LYS A 54 2.90 -17.65 1.30
N ILE A 55 2.94 -16.32 1.44
CA ILE A 55 1.88 -15.44 0.94
C ILE A 55 1.79 -15.53 -0.59
N ARG A 56 2.93 -15.39 -1.27
CA ARG A 56 3.04 -15.52 -2.72
C ARG A 56 2.60 -16.90 -3.20
N ASP A 57 3.05 -17.93 -2.53
CA ASP A 57 2.75 -19.32 -2.92
C ASP A 57 1.27 -19.65 -2.74
N ARG A 58 0.63 -19.14 -1.69
CA ARG A 58 -0.82 -19.24 -1.49
C ARG A 58 -1.60 -18.49 -2.57
N ILE A 59 -1.22 -17.25 -2.88
CA ILE A 59 -1.85 -16.46 -3.95
C ILE A 59 -1.72 -17.17 -5.30
N ARG A 60 -0.53 -17.69 -5.60
CA ARG A 60 -0.30 -18.48 -6.83
C ARG A 60 -1.25 -19.67 -6.87
N LYS A 61 -1.34 -20.44 -5.77
CA LYS A 61 -2.21 -21.63 -5.72
C LYS A 61 -3.68 -21.29 -5.87
N ILE A 62 -4.15 -20.20 -5.24
CA ILE A 62 -5.52 -19.70 -5.40
C ILE A 62 -5.81 -19.40 -6.88
N LYS A 63 -4.88 -18.72 -7.57
CA LYS A 63 -5.04 -18.36 -8.99
C LYS A 63 -4.95 -19.58 -9.94
N GLU A 64 -4.08 -20.53 -9.65
CA GLU A 64 -3.98 -21.80 -10.41
C GLU A 64 -5.30 -22.57 -10.38
N LEU A 65 -6.04 -22.49 -9.27
CA LEU A 65 -7.38 -23.09 -9.13
C LEU A 65 -8.51 -22.22 -9.72
N GLY A 66 -8.18 -21.09 -10.35
CA GLY A 66 -9.17 -20.20 -10.96
C GLY A 66 -9.73 -19.14 -10.01
N GLY A 67 -9.14 -18.97 -8.82
CA GLY A 67 -9.56 -17.93 -7.87
C GLY A 67 -9.21 -16.53 -8.32
N VAL A 68 -10.16 -15.62 -8.18
CA VAL A 68 -10.06 -14.19 -8.52
C VAL A 68 -10.16 -13.36 -7.25
N PHE A 69 -9.21 -12.43 -7.07
CA PHE A 69 -9.18 -11.50 -5.94
C PHE A 69 -10.03 -10.27 -6.25
N CYS A 70 -11.14 -10.11 -5.56
CA CYS A 70 -12.01 -8.95 -5.65
C CYS A 70 -11.88 -8.12 -4.37
N PHE A 71 -11.38 -6.88 -4.46
CA PHE A 71 -11.27 -6.00 -3.30
C PHE A 71 -12.64 -5.78 -2.66
N LYS A 72 -12.73 -6.00 -1.35
CA LYS A 72 -13.94 -5.84 -0.56
C LYS A 72 -13.90 -4.55 0.27
N ALA A 73 -12.89 -4.42 1.12
CA ALA A 73 -12.71 -3.27 2.02
C ALA A 73 -11.33 -3.34 2.68
N MET A 74 -10.91 -2.26 3.30
CA MET A 74 -9.89 -2.31 4.34
C MET A 74 -10.53 -2.74 5.67
N ASP A 75 -9.78 -3.43 6.53
CA ASP A 75 -10.30 -3.94 7.81
C ASP A 75 -10.67 -2.80 8.79
N ASP A 76 -9.99 -1.67 8.67
CA ASP A 76 -10.17 -0.50 9.54
C ASP A 76 -10.84 0.64 8.78
N ALA A 77 -11.99 1.07 9.26
CA ALA A 77 -12.76 2.14 8.62
C ALA A 77 -12.05 3.51 8.66
N ILE A 78 -11.24 3.78 9.69
CA ILE A 78 -10.47 5.04 9.79
C ILE A 78 -9.42 5.06 8.68
N CYS A 79 -8.64 3.98 8.55
CA CYS A 79 -7.64 3.85 7.50
C CYS A 79 -8.28 3.97 6.11
N GLN A 80 -9.39 3.27 5.87
CA GLN A 80 -10.11 3.34 4.59
C GLN A 80 -10.59 4.77 4.29
N ASN A 81 -11.16 5.46 5.27
CA ASN A 81 -11.64 6.83 5.10
C ASN A 81 -10.50 7.83 4.87
N ASN A 82 -9.33 7.63 5.50
CA ASN A 82 -8.14 8.43 5.22
C ASN A 82 -7.70 8.28 3.75
N PHE A 83 -7.77 7.06 3.20
CA PHE A 83 -7.47 6.79 1.79
C PHE A 83 -8.51 7.44 0.87
N ILE A 84 -9.81 7.29 1.19
CA ILE A 84 -10.90 7.89 0.41
C ILE A 84 -10.82 9.42 0.41
N LEU A 85 -10.38 10.02 1.52
CA LEU A 85 -10.19 11.47 1.61
C LEU A 85 -9.08 11.97 0.66
N ILE A 86 -8.05 11.16 0.43
CA ILE A 86 -7.02 11.47 -0.58
C ILE A 86 -7.60 11.32 -1.99
N ASP A 87 -8.24 10.18 -2.27
CA ASP A 87 -8.91 9.87 -3.53
C ASP A 87 -9.87 8.69 -3.35
N SER A 88 -11.09 8.81 -3.85
CA SER A 88 -12.15 7.79 -3.70
C SER A 88 -11.78 6.41 -4.24
N TRP A 89 -10.89 6.33 -5.24
CA TRP A 89 -10.43 5.09 -5.85
C TRP A 89 -9.12 4.56 -5.29
N LEU A 90 -8.48 5.32 -4.40
CA LEU A 90 -7.18 4.95 -3.85
C LEU A 90 -7.19 3.59 -3.12
N PRO A 91 -8.21 3.24 -2.31
CA PRO A 91 -8.26 1.90 -1.69
C PRO A 91 -8.21 0.77 -2.73
N LEU A 92 -8.97 0.89 -3.83
CA LEU A 92 -9.00 -0.11 -4.90
C LEU A 92 -7.69 -0.16 -5.70
N ILE A 93 -7.08 1.00 -5.97
CA ILE A 93 -5.77 1.08 -6.63
C ILE A 93 -4.70 0.36 -5.78
N MET A 94 -4.64 0.68 -4.49
CA MET A 94 -3.67 0.06 -3.58
C MET A 94 -3.93 -1.43 -3.37
N ALA A 95 -5.20 -1.86 -3.42
CA ALA A 95 -5.56 -3.29 -3.40
C ALA A 95 -4.98 -4.04 -4.61
N ASN A 96 -5.11 -3.50 -5.83
CA ASN A 96 -4.52 -4.10 -7.03
C ASN A 96 -2.98 -4.13 -6.95
N ILE A 97 -2.36 -3.04 -6.51
CA ILE A 97 -0.90 -2.97 -6.30
C ILE A 97 -0.43 -4.03 -5.28
N LEU A 98 -1.19 -4.24 -4.19
CA LEU A 98 -0.88 -5.27 -3.19
C LEU A 98 -0.95 -6.68 -3.75
N VAL A 99 -1.98 -7.01 -4.52
CA VAL A 99 -2.10 -8.31 -5.19
C VAL A 99 -0.91 -8.51 -6.12
N GLU A 100 -0.58 -7.51 -6.94
CA GLU A 100 0.52 -7.58 -7.90
C GLU A 100 1.87 -7.73 -7.19
N SER A 101 2.12 -6.99 -6.12
CA SER A 101 3.36 -7.09 -5.34
C SER A 101 3.61 -8.49 -4.75
N ASN A 102 2.54 -9.27 -4.56
CA ASN A 102 2.63 -10.64 -4.05
C ASN A 102 2.57 -11.71 -5.15
N ARG A 103 2.38 -11.32 -6.41
CA ARG A 103 2.49 -12.21 -7.59
C ARG A 103 3.88 -12.22 -8.18
N GLY A 104 4.46 -11.02 -8.35
CA GLY A 104 5.70 -10.80 -9.06
C GLY A 104 6.94 -10.80 -8.17
N ASP A 105 8.07 -10.52 -8.78
CA ASP A 105 9.37 -10.47 -8.12
C ASP A 105 9.73 -9.06 -7.63
N THR A 106 9.02 -8.03 -8.13
CA THR A 106 9.27 -6.66 -7.72
C THR A 106 8.44 -6.25 -6.51
N LYS A 107 9.04 -5.44 -5.66
CA LYS A 107 8.38 -4.71 -4.57
C LYS A 107 8.45 -3.19 -4.79
N ASP A 108 9.09 -2.76 -5.85
CA ASP A 108 9.21 -1.36 -6.23
C ASP A 108 7.84 -0.74 -6.47
N LEU A 109 7.49 0.31 -5.70
CA LEU A 109 6.13 0.87 -5.75
C LEU A 109 5.86 1.54 -7.10
N LYS A 110 6.86 2.19 -7.70
CA LYS A 110 6.73 2.80 -9.02
C LYS A 110 6.47 1.72 -10.09
N ALA A 111 7.30 0.69 -10.15
CA ALA A 111 7.15 -0.39 -11.12
C ALA A 111 5.80 -1.12 -10.97
N LEU A 112 5.37 -1.38 -9.74
CA LEU A 112 4.05 -1.97 -9.45
C LEU A 112 2.89 -1.08 -9.93
N THR A 113 3.00 0.24 -9.69
CA THR A 113 1.98 1.21 -10.13
C THR A 113 1.91 1.29 -11.65
N GLU A 114 3.06 1.29 -12.33
CA GLU A 114 3.14 1.30 -13.80
C GLU A 114 2.52 0.03 -14.39
N HIS A 115 2.78 -1.13 -13.79
CA HIS A 115 2.17 -2.39 -14.19
C HIS A 115 0.64 -2.36 -14.06
N VAL A 116 0.12 -1.96 -12.89
CA VAL A 116 -1.33 -1.83 -12.65
C VAL A 116 -1.94 -0.77 -13.59
N SER A 117 -1.22 0.30 -13.89
CA SER A 117 -1.66 1.31 -14.87
C SER A 117 -1.80 0.73 -16.28
N THR A 118 -0.91 -0.18 -16.68
CA THR A 118 -0.98 -0.86 -17.97
C THR A 118 -2.17 -1.82 -18.04
N GLU A 119 -2.45 -2.55 -16.97
CA GLU A 119 -3.64 -3.42 -16.85
C GLU A 119 -4.95 -2.61 -16.80
N ASN A 120 -4.89 -1.39 -16.31
CA ASN A 120 -5.99 -0.43 -16.19
C ASN A 120 -7.29 -1.01 -15.58
N PRO A 121 -7.25 -1.63 -14.38
CA PRO A 121 -8.41 -2.31 -13.80
C PRO A 121 -9.60 -1.39 -13.45
N LEU A 122 -9.39 -0.07 -13.45
CA LEU A 122 -10.45 0.92 -13.22
C LEU A 122 -11.04 1.47 -14.53
N ASN A 123 -10.58 0.98 -15.68
CA ASN A 123 -11.04 1.39 -17.01
C ASN A 123 -10.99 2.92 -17.22
N TYR A 124 -9.92 3.60 -16.77
CA TYR A 124 -9.71 4.99 -17.08
C TYR A 124 -9.54 5.18 -18.59
N ASP A 125 -10.04 6.31 -19.12
CA ASP A 125 -9.76 6.69 -20.49
C ASP A 125 -8.27 7.05 -20.64
N THR A 126 -7.55 6.26 -21.41
CA THR A 126 -6.12 6.44 -21.69
C THR A 126 -5.83 7.14 -23.01
N THR A 127 -6.87 7.68 -23.68
CA THR A 127 -6.73 8.44 -24.93
C THR A 127 -5.82 9.66 -24.75
N TYR A 128 -5.85 10.26 -23.56
CA TYR A 128 -5.03 11.39 -23.21
C TYR A 128 -3.90 10.94 -22.25
N ASN A 129 -2.81 11.69 -22.21
CA ASN A 129 -1.63 11.34 -21.42
C ASN A 129 -1.77 11.72 -19.93
N GLN A 130 -2.87 11.29 -19.27
CA GLN A 130 -3.03 11.44 -17.83
C GLN A 130 -2.50 10.21 -17.09
N HIS A 131 -1.68 10.45 -16.07
CA HIS A 131 -1.10 9.40 -15.24
C HIS A 131 -1.97 9.14 -14.00
N PHE A 132 -3.21 8.66 -14.19
CA PHE A 132 -4.21 8.49 -13.13
C PHE A 132 -3.70 7.71 -11.91
N TYR A 133 -3.11 6.54 -12.14
CA TYR A 133 -2.62 5.69 -11.06
C TYR A 133 -1.43 6.30 -10.34
N ALA A 134 -0.42 6.76 -11.07
CA ALA A 134 0.77 7.36 -10.51
C ALA A 134 0.45 8.62 -9.69
N HIS A 135 -0.45 9.49 -10.20
CA HIS A 135 -0.87 10.69 -9.50
C HIS A 135 -1.51 10.37 -8.13
N LYS A 136 -2.41 9.41 -8.08
CA LYS A 136 -3.11 9.02 -6.85
C LYS A 136 -2.16 8.35 -5.84
N VAL A 137 -1.24 7.50 -6.30
CA VAL A 137 -0.21 6.88 -5.45
C VAL A 137 0.76 7.93 -4.92
N LYS A 138 1.20 8.91 -5.73
CA LYS A 138 2.03 10.03 -5.28
C LYS A 138 1.33 10.85 -4.18
N ASN A 139 0.05 11.17 -4.36
CA ASN A 139 -0.74 11.89 -3.35
C ASN A 139 -0.81 11.10 -2.02
N PHE A 140 -0.97 9.78 -2.07
CA PHE A 140 -0.91 8.92 -0.88
C PHE A 140 0.46 9.00 -0.19
N LEU A 141 1.55 8.90 -0.95
CA LEU A 141 2.89 8.98 -0.40
C LEU A 141 3.15 10.34 0.27
N VAL A 142 2.73 11.43 -0.36
CA VAL A 142 2.84 12.78 0.22
C VAL A 142 2.00 12.90 1.48
N ALA A 143 0.73 12.49 1.47
CA ALA A 143 -0.12 12.56 2.65
C ALA A 143 0.49 11.81 3.84
N THR A 144 1.03 10.61 3.58
CA THR A 144 1.71 9.80 4.59
C THR A 144 3.00 10.45 5.08
N ALA A 145 3.83 10.97 4.17
CA ALA A 145 5.09 11.63 4.51
C ALA A 145 4.86 12.86 5.39
N LEU A 146 3.76 13.57 5.16
CA LEU A 146 3.44 14.83 5.82
C LEU A 146 2.51 14.71 7.03
N GLY A 147 2.21 13.48 7.49
CA GLY A 147 1.59 13.25 8.78
C GLY A 147 0.32 12.39 8.82
N MET A 148 -0.21 11.95 7.68
CA MET A 148 -1.32 10.99 7.69
C MET A 148 -0.83 9.63 8.23
N VAL A 149 -1.52 9.11 9.23
CA VAL A 149 -1.24 7.80 9.82
C VAL A 149 -2.48 6.89 9.75
N PRO A 150 -2.31 5.55 9.69
CA PRO A 150 -3.43 4.64 9.41
C PRO A 150 -4.49 4.55 10.50
N HIS A 151 -4.15 4.78 11.76
CA HIS A 151 -5.00 4.51 12.91
C HIS A 151 -5.65 5.75 13.54
N THR A 152 -5.46 6.93 12.95
CA THR A 152 -6.01 8.21 13.44
C THR A 152 -6.79 8.88 12.33
N PRO A 153 -8.02 9.35 12.56
CA PRO A 153 -8.76 10.12 11.57
C PRO A 153 -7.94 11.31 11.08
N TRP A 154 -7.74 11.40 9.78
CA TRP A 154 -7.02 12.49 9.15
C TRP A 154 -8.01 13.45 8.48
N ASN A 155 -7.83 14.74 8.70
CA ASN A 155 -8.72 15.78 8.17
C ASN A 155 -8.19 16.47 6.90
N GLY A 156 -7.11 15.93 6.29
CA GLY A 156 -6.47 16.52 5.12
C GLY A 156 -5.39 17.57 5.46
N THR A 157 -5.17 17.88 6.75
CA THR A 157 -4.15 18.86 7.15
C THR A 157 -2.78 18.20 7.27
N TYR A 158 -1.78 18.80 6.64
CA TYR A 158 -0.39 18.37 6.71
C TYR A 158 0.29 18.94 7.97
N GLN A 159 0.87 18.07 8.79
CA GLN A 159 1.60 18.48 10.00
C GLN A 159 3.00 19.01 9.68
N ALA A 160 3.67 18.41 8.68
CA ALA A 160 4.97 18.84 8.22
C ALA A 160 4.83 19.87 7.09
N ASN A 161 4.48 21.10 7.45
CA ASN A 161 4.21 22.20 6.51
C ASN A 161 5.44 23.02 6.12
N GLY A 162 6.61 22.78 6.74
CA GLY A 162 7.89 23.46 6.44
C GLY A 162 8.75 22.71 5.43
N GLY A 163 8.70 21.39 5.43
CA GLY A 163 9.51 20.59 4.53
C GLY A 163 9.70 19.15 5.01
N TYR A 164 10.49 18.41 4.25
CA TYR A 164 10.80 17.00 4.49
C TYR A 164 12.32 16.81 4.45
N LEU A 165 12.89 16.24 5.50
CA LEU A 165 14.30 15.97 5.62
C LEU A 165 14.56 14.46 5.54
N VAL A 166 15.46 14.06 4.66
CA VAL A 166 15.94 12.68 4.57
C VAL A 166 17.41 12.65 4.95
N VAL A 167 17.74 11.97 6.03
CA VAL A 167 19.12 11.68 6.42
C VAL A 167 19.50 10.33 5.80
N LYS A 168 20.42 10.37 4.81
CA LYS A 168 20.89 9.17 4.12
C LYS A 168 21.80 8.32 5.02
N ALA A 169 22.08 7.08 4.59
CA ALA A 169 22.96 6.17 5.30
C ALA A 169 24.41 6.68 5.44
N ASP A 170 24.88 7.48 4.49
CA ASP A 170 26.20 8.13 4.48
C ASP A 170 26.25 9.41 5.34
N GLY A 171 25.13 9.82 5.92
CA GLY A 171 25.00 11.02 6.74
C GLY A 171 24.61 12.30 5.95
N ASP A 172 24.54 12.23 4.63
CA ASP A 172 24.04 13.34 3.82
C ASP A 172 22.58 13.65 4.14
N VAL A 173 22.22 14.92 4.09
CA VAL A 173 20.85 15.39 4.35
C VAL A 173 20.27 15.98 3.08
N LEU A 174 19.17 15.39 2.62
CA LEU A 174 18.32 15.96 1.58
C LEU A 174 17.19 16.75 2.23
N CYS A 175 17.00 17.99 1.81
CA CYS A 175 15.91 18.84 2.25
C CYS A 175 14.99 19.13 1.07
N TYR A 176 13.73 18.72 1.19
CA TYR A 176 12.69 19.06 0.23
C TYR A 176 11.82 20.18 0.79
N HIS A 177 11.89 21.35 0.16
CA HIS A 177 10.97 22.46 0.41
C HIS A 177 9.71 22.29 -0.44
N PHE A 178 8.58 22.76 0.05
CA PHE A 178 7.31 22.70 -0.70
C PHE A 178 7.25 23.57 -1.97
N TYR A 179 8.28 24.35 -2.23
CA TYR A 179 8.42 25.05 -3.52
C TYR A 179 8.50 24.11 -4.71
N ASP A 180 9.04 22.90 -4.51
CA ASP A 180 9.13 21.89 -5.56
C ASP A 180 8.41 20.61 -5.15
N ARG A 181 7.09 20.74 -5.12
CA ARG A 181 6.21 19.61 -4.79
C ARG A 181 6.41 18.44 -5.74
N ASN A 182 6.63 18.70 -7.03
CA ASN A 182 6.79 17.65 -8.02
C ASN A 182 8.05 16.83 -7.75
N LEU A 183 9.18 17.45 -7.44
CA LEU A 183 10.42 16.74 -7.08
C LEU A 183 10.24 15.92 -5.81
N PHE A 184 9.51 16.42 -4.82
CA PHE A 184 9.22 15.67 -3.60
C PHE A 184 8.34 14.44 -3.88
N GLU A 185 7.28 14.61 -4.67
CA GLU A 185 6.40 13.53 -5.10
C GLU A 185 7.19 12.45 -5.88
N ASP A 186 8.02 12.86 -6.82
CA ASP A 186 8.86 11.98 -7.62
C ASP A 186 9.90 11.26 -6.77
N TYR A 187 10.52 11.95 -5.82
CA TYR A 187 11.45 11.34 -4.88
C TYR A 187 10.78 10.20 -4.10
N LEU A 188 9.63 10.47 -3.46
CA LEU A 188 8.90 9.45 -2.71
C LEU A 188 8.52 8.27 -3.59
N TYR A 189 7.99 8.55 -4.78
CA TYR A 189 7.53 7.55 -5.73
C TYR A 189 8.65 6.65 -6.26
N CYS A 190 9.81 7.24 -6.55
CA CYS A 190 10.98 6.52 -7.06
C CYS A 190 11.76 5.78 -5.98
N ASN A 191 11.66 6.18 -4.72
CA ASN A 191 12.49 5.67 -3.63
C ASN A 191 11.72 4.83 -2.60
N THR A 192 10.48 4.42 -2.88
CA THR A 192 9.68 3.58 -1.98
C THR A 192 9.41 2.21 -2.57
N LYS A 193 9.20 1.25 -1.67
CA LYS A 193 8.83 -0.13 -1.99
C LYS A 193 7.77 -0.63 -1.01
N LEU A 194 7.02 -1.65 -1.43
CA LEU A 194 6.20 -2.44 -0.52
C LEU A 194 7.08 -3.45 0.22
N GLU A 195 6.73 -3.72 1.46
CA GLU A 195 7.36 -4.78 2.26
C GLU A 195 6.30 -5.71 2.83
N THR A 196 6.62 -7.00 2.88
CA THR A 196 5.73 -7.98 3.47
C THR A 196 5.95 -8.02 4.97
N ALA A 197 4.96 -7.55 5.72
CA ALA A 197 4.99 -7.56 7.17
C ALA A 197 4.81 -8.99 7.74
N SER A 198 4.92 -9.14 9.06
CA SER A 198 4.66 -10.42 9.75
C SER A 198 3.18 -10.82 9.63
N SER A 199 2.88 -11.85 8.86
CA SER A 199 1.52 -12.34 8.64
C SER A 199 0.86 -12.87 9.92
N SER A 200 1.62 -13.52 10.81
CA SER A 200 1.13 -14.01 12.10
C SER A 200 0.78 -12.87 13.05
N ARG A 201 1.62 -11.81 13.08
CA ARG A 201 1.41 -10.65 13.96
C ARG A 201 0.16 -9.84 13.57
N TYR A 202 -0.10 -9.69 12.26
CA TYR A 202 -1.16 -8.82 11.76
C TYR A 202 -2.35 -9.57 11.17
N GLY A 203 -2.35 -10.91 11.22
CA GLY A 203 -3.52 -11.74 10.90
C GLY A 203 -3.93 -11.70 9.42
N PHE A 204 -2.97 -11.86 8.49
CA PHE A 204 -3.25 -11.89 7.06
C PHE A 204 -2.60 -13.08 6.36
N GLY A 205 -2.91 -13.29 5.08
CA GLY A 205 -2.28 -14.27 4.22
C GLY A 205 -2.83 -15.69 4.36
N LYS A 206 -4.06 -15.84 4.85
CA LYS A 206 -4.80 -17.11 4.90
C LYS A 206 -6.19 -16.94 4.31
N LEU A 207 -6.71 -18.00 3.70
CA LEU A 207 -8.11 -18.10 3.33
C LEU A 207 -8.97 -18.30 4.58
N TYR A 208 -10.10 -17.64 4.63
CA TYR A 208 -11.10 -17.79 5.69
C TYR A 208 -12.50 -17.48 5.15
N LYS A 209 -13.53 -17.99 5.79
CA LYS A 209 -14.94 -17.65 5.49
C LYS A 209 -15.38 -16.51 6.42
N ASP A 210 -15.99 -15.47 5.84
CA ASP A 210 -16.57 -14.37 6.61
C ASP A 210 -17.95 -14.77 7.21
N GLU A 211 -18.57 -13.85 7.96
CA GLU A 211 -19.87 -14.06 8.60
C GLU A 211 -21.00 -14.40 7.60
N THR A 212 -20.83 -14.07 6.33
CA THR A 212 -21.76 -14.39 5.24
C THR A 212 -21.34 -15.61 4.44
N ASN A 213 -20.40 -16.44 4.98
CA ASN A 213 -19.83 -17.64 4.36
C ASN A 213 -19.11 -17.38 3.03
N ARG A 214 -18.68 -16.14 2.74
CA ARG A 214 -17.88 -15.82 1.57
C ARG A 214 -16.42 -16.09 1.85
N LEU A 215 -15.73 -16.71 0.90
CA LEU A 215 -14.31 -16.97 1.01
C LEU A 215 -13.54 -15.65 0.85
N CYS A 216 -12.68 -15.35 1.82
CA CYS A 216 -11.90 -14.13 1.91
C CYS A 216 -10.42 -14.42 2.09
N PHE A 217 -9.60 -13.44 1.69
CA PHE A 217 -8.16 -13.43 1.90
C PHE A 217 -7.72 -12.01 2.26
N LYS A 218 -6.74 -11.88 3.17
CA LYS A 218 -6.23 -10.57 3.57
C LYS A 218 -4.79 -10.38 3.12
N LEU A 219 -4.48 -9.15 2.71
CA LEU A 219 -3.12 -8.66 2.48
C LEU A 219 -2.87 -7.43 3.33
N ASN A 220 -1.61 -7.20 3.72
CA ASN A 220 -1.23 -6.08 4.57
C ASN A 220 -0.39 -5.08 3.80
N LEU A 221 -0.68 -3.79 3.98
CA LEU A 221 0.09 -2.72 3.38
C LEU A 221 1.15 -2.18 4.33
N GLN A 222 2.40 -2.23 3.88
CA GLN A 222 3.54 -1.55 4.47
C GLN A 222 4.37 -0.90 3.36
N VAL A 223 4.71 0.39 3.52
CA VAL A 223 5.58 1.12 2.59
C VAL A 223 6.86 1.54 3.31
N ARG A 224 8.01 1.23 2.70
CA ARG A 224 9.34 1.62 3.21
C ARG A 224 10.15 2.30 2.12
N PHE A 225 11.16 3.03 2.52
CA PHE A 225 12.21 3.46 1.59
C PHE A 225 13.02 2.25 1.10
N LYS A 226 13.60 2.38 -0.11
CA LYS A 226 14.51 1.38 -0.71
C LYS A 226 15.86 1.37 -0.02
#